data_e9bdac8c7d85503c52ee9ca69a0f2789
#
_entry.id   e9bdac8c7d85503c52ee9ca69a0f2789
#
_cell.length_a   1.000
_cell.length_b   1.000
_cell.length_c   1.000
_cell.angle_alpha   90.00
_cell.angle_beta   90.00
_cell.angle_gamma   90.00
#
_symmetry.space_group_name_H-M   'P 1'
#
loop_
_entity.id
_entity.type
_entity.pdbx_description
1 polymer ?
#
loop_
_entity_poly.entity_id
_entity_poly.type
_entity_poly.pdbx_seq_one_letter_code
_entity_poly.pdbx_strand_id
1 'polypeptide(L)'
;PSVIKLERPTRLDRARNLGYKAKQGFLIARVKLKRGGRQREQFKAGRKPRKMRRLEIINESYKLIAEKRANKKFHNFEVLNSYWVGKDGLYYWFEVILIDPDNPVIRSDRKLSWILNKKGRVYRGLTSSARKTRGLRGRGKGHEKMRPSKWANLLKKWKKAEKKGKALKTLD
;
A
#
# COMPACT_ATOMS: atom_id res chain seq x y z
N PRO A 1 9.07 19.64 7.28
CA PRO A 1 8.64 18.84 6.11
C PRO A 1 7.89 17.56 6.54
N SER A 2 6.96 17.10 5.69
CA SER A 2 6.16 15.90 5.98
C SER A 2 6.90 14.59 5.69
N VAL A 3 7.91 14.62 4.85
CA VAL A 3 8.78 13.49 4.49
C VAL A 3 10.23 13.94 4.55
N ILE A 4 11.05 13.25 5.33
CA ILE A 4 12.48 13.51 5.49
C ILE A 4 13.27 12.23 5.27
N LYS A 5 14.47 12.35 4.71
CA LYS A 5 15.47 11.27 4.67
C LYS A 5 16.14 11.15 6.03
N LEU A 6 16.37 9.94 6.48
CA LEU A 6 17.15 9.63 7.69
C LEU A 6 18.40 8.87 7.31
N GLU A 7 19.48 9.11 8.03
CA GLU A 7 20.72 8.36 7.91
C GLU A 7 20.61 6.96 8.56
N ARG A 8 19.91 6.89 9.68
CA ARG A 8 19.73 5.66 10.46
C ARG A 8 18.27 5.43 10.83
N PRO A 9 17.80 4.19 10.86
CA PRO A 9 16.47 3.87 11.35
C PRO A 9 16.38 4.11 12.86
N THR A 10 15.31 4.70 13.35
CA THR A 10 15.07 4.94 14.78
C THR A 10 14.91 3.63 15.55
N ARG A 11 14.27 2.65 14.92
CA ARG A 11 14.06 1.32 15.49
C ARG A 11 14.77 0.28 14.63
N LEU A 12 16.06 0.08 14.94
CA LEU A 12 16.94 -0.80 14.16
C LEU A 12 16.48 -2.26 14.18
N ASP A 13 16.02 -2.75 15.34
CA ASP A 13 15.42 -4.07 15.51
C ASP A 13 14.28 -4.30 14.52
N ARG A 14 13.36 -3.33 14.48
CA ARG A 14 12.18 -3.41 13.62
C ARG A 14 12.53 -3.28 12.15
N ALA A 15 13.44 -2.38 11.82
CA ALA A 15 13.90 -2.19 10.44
C ALA A 15 14.55 -3.47 9.89
N ARG A 16 15.45 -4.11 10.67
CA ARG A 16 16.12 -5.36 10.29
C ARG A 16 15.13 -6.50 10.08
N ASN A 17 14.17 -6.68 10.98
CA ASN A 17 13.11 -7.69 10.83
C ASN A 17 12.25 -7.49 9.58
N LEU A 18 12.19 -6.27 9.04
CA LEU A 18 11.46 -5.92 7.82
C LEU A 18 12.34 -5.91 6.56
N GLY A 19 13.60 -6.32 6.69
CA GLY A 19 14.52 -6.50 5.58
C GLY A 19 15.50 -5.36 5.34
N TYR A 20 15.60 -4.38 6.25
CA TYR A 20 16.61 -3.33 6.16
C TYR A 20 18.01 -3.89 6.34
N LYS A 21 18.92 -3.43 5.51
CA LYS A 21 20.37 -3.67 5.62
C LYS A 21 21.10 -2.33 5.53
N ALA A 22 22.15 -2.17 6.33
CA ALA A 22 23.00 -0.96 6.32
C ALA A 22 24.02 -1.06 5.18
N LYS A 23 23.56 -0.98 3.93
CA LYS A 23 24.39 -0.98 2.74
C LYS A 23 23.88 0.03 1.72
N GLN A 24 24.70 0.34 0.73
CA GLN A 24 24.32 1.22 -0.36
C GLN A 24 23.04 0.72 -1.07
N GLY A 25 22.25 1.67 -1.59
CA GLY A 25 20.97 1.37 -2.21
C GLY A 25 19.79 1.25 -1.23
N PHE A 26 20.00 1.33 0.09
CA PHE A 26 18.91 1.47 1.07
C PHE A 26 18.75 2.92 1.52
N LEU A 27 17.51 3.35 1.65
CA LEU A 27 17.13 4.66 2.16
C LEU A 27 16.01 4.52 3.18
N ILE A 28 16.10 5.23 4.28
CA ILE A 28 15.02 5.36 5.26
C ILE A 28 14.37 6.74 5.12
N ALA A 29 13.05 6.74 4.95
CA ALA A 29 12.26 7.97 4.93
C ALA A 29 11.31 7.99 6.12
N ARG A 30 11.40 9.02 6.97
CA ARG A 30 10.40 9.29 8.00
C ARG A 30 9.28 10.13 7.43
N VAL A 31 8.05 9.69 7.65
CA VAL A 31 6.84 10.34 7.16
C VAL A 31 5.94 10.74 8.32
N LYS A 32 5.61 12.02 8.39
CA LYS A 32 4.65 12.59 9.34
C LYS A 32 3.26 12.65 8.69
N LEU A 33 2.26 12.11 9.38
CA LEU A 33 0.86 12.08 8.93
C LEU A 33 -0.04 12.70 10.00
N LYS A 34 -0.93 13.60 9.59
CA LYS A 34 -1.96 14.15 10.47
C LYS A 34 -2.95 13.05 10.86
N ARG A 35 -3.33 13.02 12.13
CA ARG A 35 -4.35 12.12 12.68
C ARG A 35 -5.74 12.57 12.29
N GLY A 36 -6.70 11.66 12.39
CA GLY A 36 -8.11 11.91 12.11
C GLY A 36 -8.54 11.57 10.69
N GLY A 37 -9.79 11.81 10.39
CA GLY A 37 -10.38 11.59 9.08
C GLY A 37 -10.07 12.71 8.10
N ARG A 38 -10.23 12.43 6.81
CA ARG A 38 -10.18 13.44 5.75
C ARG A 38 -11.55 14.13 5.65
N GLN A 39 -11.56 15.45 5.74
CA GLN A 39 -12.76 16.23 5.43
C GLN A 39 -12.88 16.40 3.93
N ARG A 40 -14.12 16.36 3.45
CA ARG A 40 -14.44 16.74 2.07
C ARG A 40 -14.41 18.24 1.94
N GLU A 41 -14.14 18.72 0.75
CA GLU A 41 -14.29 20.13 0.42
C GLU A 41 -15.72 20.60 0.65
N GLN A 42 -15.87 21.80 1.19
CA GLN A 42 -17.20 22.38 1.39
C GLN A 42 -17.72 22.95 0.07
N PHE A 43 -18.98 22.70 -0.23
CA PHE A 43 -19.64 23.38 -1.35
C PHE A 43 -19.78 24.86 -1.02
N LYS A 44 -19.28 25.70 -1.92
CA LYS A 44 -19.40 27.16 -1.82
C LYS A 44 -20.69 27.69 -2.48
N ALA A 45 -21.19 26.96 -3.49
CA ALA A 45 -22.42 27.27 -4.19
C ALA A 45 -23.06 26.01 -4.78
N GLY A 46 -24.35 26.07 -5.12
CA GLY A 46 -25.09 25.00 -5.76
C GLY A 46 -25.72 24.00 -4.77
N ARG A 47 -26.39 22.98 -5.35
CA ARG A 47 -27.13 21.97 -4.59
C ARG A 47 -26.21 21.01 -3.89
N LYS A 48 -26.40 20.84 -2.58
CA LYS A 48 -25.71 19.81 -1.80
C LYS A 48 -26.42 18.44 -1.98
N PRO A 49 -25.73 17.40 -2.44
CA PRO A 49 -26.32 16.06 -2.54
C PRO A 49 -26.74 15.52 -1.17
N ARG A 50 -27.94 14.88 -1.09
CA ARG A 50 -28.50 14.33 0.16
C ARG A 50 -27.59 13.31 0.85
N LYS A 51 -26.84 12.50 0.08
CA LYS A 51 -25.92 11.47 0.58
C LYS A 51 -24.49 11.97 0.83
N MET A 52 -24.26 13.27 0.77
CA MET A 52 -22.94 13.83 1.01
C MET A 52 -22.58 13.79 2.47
N ARG A 53 -21.49 13.12 2.79
CA ARG A 53 -20.93 13.06 4.14
C ARG A 53 -19.84 14.11 4.30
N ARG A 54 -19.71 14.70 5.50
CA ARG A 54 -18.65 15.64 5.85
C ARG A 54 -17.24 15.01 5.81
N LEU A 55 -17.15 13.72 6.16
CA LEU A 55 -15.91 12.97 6.15
C LEU A 55 -15.81 12.07 4.91
N GLU A 56 -14.63 12.00 4.34
CA GLU A 56 -14.29 11.08 3.26
C GLU A 56 -13.64 9.82 3.85
N ILE A 57 -14.20 8.65 3.52
CA ILE A 57 -13.65 7.36 3.91
C ILE A 57 -12.65 6.93 2.84
N ILE A 58 -11.35 6.98 3.17
CA ILE A 58 -10.26 6.72 2.21
C ILE A 58 -10.02 5.22 2.00
N ASN A 59 -10.46 4.34 2.90
CA ASN A 59 -10.18 2.90 2.87
C ASN A 59 -8.68 2.53 2.79
N GLU A 60 -7.81 3.40 3.29
CA GLU A 60 -6.36 3.19 3.33
C GLU A 60 -5.83 3.36 4.75
N SER A 61 -4.93 2.48 5.16
CA SER A 61 -4.25 2.64 6.45
C SER A 61 -3.24 3.78 6.40
N TYR A 62 -2.99 4.43 7.54
CA TYR A 62 -1.94 5.46 7.63
C TYR A 62 -0.58 4.96 7.15
N LYS A 63 -0.27 3.69 7.42
CA LYS A 63 0.97 3.05 6.98
C LYS A 63 1.08 3.02 5.45
N LEU A 64 0.01 2.70 4.74
CA LEU A 64 -0.03 2.72 3.28
C LEU A 64 0.09 4.15 2.73
N ILE A 65 -0.58 5.11 3.37
CA ILE A 65 -0.47 6.52 2.99
C ILE A 65 0.98 7.01 3.15
N ALA A 66 1.66 6.60 4.24
CA ALA A 66 3.08 6.91 4.45
C ALA A 66 3.95 6.35 3.33
N GLU A 67 3.75 5.09 2.96
CA GLU A 67 4.47 4.43 1.86
C GLU A 67 4.27 5.16 0.52
N LYS A 68 3.03 5.54 0.18
CA LYS A 68 2.72 6.31 -1.03
C LYS A 68 3.39 7.69 -1.05
N ARG A 69 3.38 8.41 0.08
CA ARG A 69 4.02 9.73 0.20
C ARG A 69 5.54 9.65 0.11
N ALA A 70 6.15 8.63 0.71
CA ALA A 70 7.59 8.39 0.60
C ALA A 70 7.98 8.09 -0.85
N ASN A 71 7.28 7.18 -1.53
CA ASN A 71 7.57 6.83 -2.91
C ASN A 71 7.35 8.02 -3.88
N LYS A 72 6.32 8.85 -3.64
CA LYS A 72 6.10 10.08 -4.43
C LYS A 72 7.26 11.07 -4.32
N LYS A 73 7.90 11.19 -3.13
CA LYS A 73 9.06 12.06 -2.95
C LYS A 73 10.34 11.44 -3.51
N PHE A 74 10.50 10.12 -3.38
CA PHE A 74 11.66 9.37 -3.83
C PHE A 74 11.25 8.41 -4.96
N HIS A 75 10.90 8.96 -6.11
CA HIS A 75 10.31 8.22 -7.24
C HIS A 75 11.25 7.16 -7.86
N ASN A 76 12.58 7.37 -7.76
CA ASN A 76 13.59 6.40 -8.23
C ASN A 76 13.74 5.20 -7.28
N PHE A 77 13.15 5.26 -6.09
CA PHE A 77 13.22 4.21 -5.08
C PHE A 77 11.92 3.41 -5.02
N GLU A 78 12.04 2.12 -4.76
CA GLU A 78 10.89 1.25 -4.51
C GLU A 78 10.71 0.98 -3.01
N VAL A 79 9.47 0.95 -2.57
CA VAL A 79 9.12 0.68 -1.17
C VAL A 79 9.31 -0.81 -0.87
N LEU A 80 10.21 -1.16 0.03
CA LEU A 80 10.33 -2.53 0.56
C LEU A 80 9.25 -2.80 1.60
N ASN A 81 9.26 -2.01 2.68
CA ASN A 81 8.33 -2.16 3.80
C ASN A 81 8.29 -0.86 4.63
N SER A 82 7.48 -0.84 5.70
CA SER A 82 7.36 0.31 6.58
C SER A 82 6.98 -0.13 7.99
N TYR A 83 7.23 0.73 8.98
CA TYR A 83 6.85 0.48 10.38
C TYR A 83 6.46 1.78 11.09
N TRP A 84 5.72 1.60 12.17
CA TRP A 84 5.33 2.68 13.06
C TRP A 84 6.47 3.05 14.00
N VAL A 85 6.66 4.33 14.22
CA VAL A 85 7.68 4.88 15.12
C VAL A 85 7.04 5.43 16.38
N GLY A 86 6.12 6.37 16.22
CA GLY A 86 5.49 7.05 17.34
C GLY A 86 4.22 7.79 16.94
N LYS A 87 3.56 8.36 17.94
CA LYS A 87 2.39 9.24 17.79
C LYS A 87 2.40 10.34 18.83
N ASP A 88 1.82 11.47 18.50
CA ASP A 88 1.42 12.50 19.44
C ASP A 88 -0.09 12.79 19.32
N GLY A 89 -0.57 13.89 19.90
CA GLY A 89 -1.96 14.33 19.80
C GLY A 89 -2.41 14.61 18.36
N LEU A 90 -1.53 15.11 17.51
CA LEU A 90 -1.85 15.60 16.16
C LEU A 90 -1.33 14.71 15.04
N TYR A 91 -0.24 13.95 15.24
CA TYR A 91 0.47 13.25 14.19
C TYR A 91 0.80 11.81 14.53
N TYR A 92 0.98 11.02 13.45
CA TYR A 92 1.64 9.72 13.43
C TYR A 92 2.94 9.81 12.65
N TRP A 93 3.98 9.12 13.12
CA TRP A 93 5.26 8.95 12.43
C TRP A 93 5.45 7.51 12.00
N PHE A 94 5.79 7.35 10.73
CA PHE A 94 6.17 6.08 10.14
C PHE A 94 7.53 6.19 9.49
N GLU A 95 8.31 5.14 9.56
CA GLU A 95 9.52 5.01 8.77
C GLU A 95 9.27 4.00 7.64
N VAL A 96 9.70 4.39 6.45
CA VAL A 96 9.55 3.64 5.21
C VAL A 96 10.92 3.25 4.71
N ILE A 97 11.11 1.94 4.49
CA ILE A 97 12.33 1.37 3.94
C ILE A 97 12.20 1.39 2.43
N LEU A 98 13.09 2.12 1.77
CA LEU A 98 13.16 2.29 0.34
C LEU A 98 14.41 1.62 -0.20
N ILE A 99 14.35 1.10 -1.43
CA ILE A 99 15.45 0.44 -2.11
C ILE A 99 15.61 1.09 -3.49
N ASP A 100 16.85 1.37 -3.84
CA ASP A 100 17.22 1.81 -5.17
C ASP A 100 17.40 0.58 -6.10
N PRO A 101 16.49 0.37 -7.07
CA PRO A 101 16.58 -0.78 -7.97
C PRO A 101 17.76 -0.69 -8.97
N ASP A 102 18.28 0.52 -9.20
CA ASP A 102 19.34 0.73 -10.17
C ASP A 102 20.75 0.59 -9.57
N ASN A 103 20.85 0.53 -8.25
CA ASN A 103 22.11 0.35 -7.55
C ASN A 103 22.70 -1.06 -7.78
N PRO A 104 23.98 -1.18 -8.21
CA PRO A 104 24.61 -2.47 -8.52
C PRO A 104 24.67 -3.40 -7.29
N VAL A 105 24.84 -2.87 -6.07
CA VAL A 105 24.87 -3.65 -4.82
C VAL A 105 23.51 -4.29 -4.54
N ILE A 106 22.42 -3.67 -4.98
CA ILE A 106 21.07 -4.24 -4.85
C ILE A 106 20.82 -5.25 -5.95
N ARG A 107 21.27 -4.98 -7.17
CA ARG A 107 21.13 -5.91 -8.31
C ARG A 107 21.83 -7.23 -8.08
N SER A 108 23.00 -7.21 -7.46
CA SER A 108 23.76 -8.43 -7.12
C SER A 108 23.19 -9.21 -5.92
N ASP A 109 22.32 -8.59 -5.08
CA ASP A 109 21.74 -9.28 -3.92
C ASP A 109 20.60 -10.21 -4.35
N ARG A 110 20.87 -11.52 -4.39
CA ARG A 110 19.90 -12.57 -4.75
C ARG A 110 18.57 -12.49 -3.94
N LYS A 111 18.62 -12.03 -2.69
CA LYS A 111 17.44 -11.90 -1.83
C LYS A 111 16.57 -10.69 -2.20
N LEU A 112 17.11 -9.70 -2.90
CA LEU A 112 16.44 -8.45 -3.28
C LEU A 112 16.12 -8.35 -4.77
N SER A 113 16.67 -9.22 -5.61
CA SER A 113 16.48 -9.22 -7.07
C SER A 113 15.01 -9.19 -7.49
N TRP A 114 14.11 -9.78 -6.71
CA TRP A 114 12.68 -9.80 -6.99
C TRP A 114 12.02 -8.41 -7.05
N ILE A 115 12.62 -7.37 -6.40
CA ILE A 115 12.04 -6.03 -6.34
C ILE A 115 12.39 -5.21 -7.60
N LEU A 116 13.48 -5.54 -8.29
CA LEU A 116 13.98 -4.84 -9.47
C LEU A 116 12.92 -4.71 -10.57
N ASN A 117 12.18 -5.79 -10.82
CA ASN A 117 11.14 -5.85 -11.85
C ASN A 117 9.75 -5.45 -11.35
N LYS A 118 9.64 -4.79 -10.17
CA LYS A 118 8.33 -4.47 -9.57
C LYS A 118 8.14 -2.99 -9.30
N LYS A 119 8.37 -2.16 -10.32
CA LYS A 119 8.16 -0.71 -10.23
C LYS A 119 6.74 -0.36 -9.80
N GLY A 120 6.61 0.67 -8.95
CA GLY A 120 5.33 1.21 -8.49
C GLY A 120 4.50 0.24 -7.64
N ARG A 121 5.14 -0.71 -6.94
CA ARG A 121 4.45 -1.76 -6.18
C ARG A 121 3.51 -1.23 -5.10
N VAL A 122 3.79 -0.07 -4.52
CA VAL A 122 2.96 0.57 -3.50
C VAL A 122 1.60 1.00 -4.05
N TYR A 123 1.57 1.52 -5.26
CA TYR A 123 0.32 1.97 -5.91
C TYR A 123 -0.52 0.79 -6.40
N ARG A 124 0.11 -0.32 -6.75
CA ARG A 124 -0.58 -1.57 -7.14
C ARG A 124 -1.05 -2.42 -5.96
N GLY A 125 -0.84 -1.95 -4.73
CA GLY A 125 -1.31 -2.65 -3.54
C GLY A 125 -0.53 -3.93 -3.20
N LEU A 126 0.76 -4.00 -3.54
CA LEU A 126 1.61 -5.18 -3.37
C LEU A 126 2.46 -5.17 -2.09
N THR A 127 2.55 -4.02 -1.41
CA THR A 127 3.25 -3.93 -0.12
C THR A 127 2.48 -4.66 0.97
N SER A 128 3.17 -4.97 2.06
CA SER A 128 2.57 -5.65 3.21
C SER A 128 1.38 -4.88 3.80
N SER A 129 1.48 -3.55 3.93
CA SER A 129 0.40 -2.69 4.44
C SER A 129 -0.77 -2.61 3.45
N ALA A 130 -0.49 -2.50 2.16
CA ALA A 130 -1.50 -2.46 1.12
C ALA A 130 -2.27 -3.78 1.00
N ARG A 131 -1.60 -4.92 1.09
CA ARG A 131 -2.26 -6.24 1.13
C ARG A 131 -3.18 -6.38 2.33
N LYS A 132 -2.79 -5.85 3.51
CA LYS A 132 -3.66 -5.81 4.69
C LYS A 132 -4.90 -4.95 4.43
N THR A 133 -4.72 -3.76 3.88
CA THR A 133 -5.82 -2.84 3.53
C THR A 133 -6.80 -3.46 2.53
N ARG A 134 -6.30 -4.24 1.58
CA ARG A 134 -7.13 -4.99 0.60
C ARG A 134 -7.80 -6.24 1.18
N GLY A 135 -7.63 -6.55 2.46
CA GLY A 135 -8.20 -7.73 3.11
C GLY A 135 -7.55 -9.06 2.71
N LEU A 136 -6.37 -9.06 2.05
CA LEU A 136 -5.73 -10.26 1.50
C LEU A 136 -4.99 -11.11 2.55
N ARG A 137 -4.90 -10.64 3.80
CA ARG A 137 -4.26 -11.36 4.90
C ARG A 137 -5.22 -12.21 5.74
N GLY A 138 -6.51 -11.98 5.60
CA GLY A 138 -7.52 -12.78 6.26
C GLY A 138 -7.54 -14.22 5.73
N ARG A 139 -7.66 -15.18 6.62
CA ARG A 139 -7.79 -16.61 6.30
C ARG A 139 -9.13 -17.11 6.85
N GLY A 140 -9.64 -18.21 6.28
CA GLY A 140 -10.89 -18.84 6.74
C GLY A 140 -12.14 -18.25 6.11
N LYS A 141 -13.30 -18.59 6.70
CA LYS A 141 -14.62 -18.18 6.22
C LYS A 141 -14.78 -16.66 6.22
N GLY A 142 -15.42 -16.11 5.19
CA GLY A 142 -15.64 -14.67 5.01
C GLY A 142 -14.54 -13.95 4.22
N HIS A 143 -13.35 -14.55 4.06
CA HIS A 143 -12.24 -13.96 3.32
C HIS A 143 -12.02 -14.56 1.92
N GLU A 144 -12.76 -15.59 1.53
CA GLU A 144 -12.62 -16.27 0.23
C GLU A 144 -12.89 -15.32 -0.94
N LYS A 145 -13.87 -14.41 -0.76
CA LYS A 145 -14.26 -13.41 -1.78
C LYS A 145 -13.19 -12.34 -2.04
N MET A 146 -12.19 -12.25 -1.17
CA MET A 146 -11.12 -11.25 -1.28
C MET A 146 -9.83 -11.80 -1.90
N ARG A 147 -9.65 -13.13 -1.96
CA ARG A 147 -8.44 -13.79 -2.45
C ARG A 147 -8.61 -14.38 -3.85
N PRO A 148 -7.65 -14.27 -4.76
CA PRO A 148 -6.38 -13.50 -4.69
C PRO A 148 -6.61 -11.99 -4.73
N SER A 149 -7.75 -11.53 -5.27
CA SER A 149 -8.26 -10.15 -5.23
C SER A 149 -9.76 -10.15 -5.47
N LYS A 150 -10.43 -9.06 -5.08
CA LYS A 150 -11.86 -8.87 -5.32
C LYS A 150 -12.20 -8.97 -6.82
N TRP A 151 -11.37 -8.36 -7.66
CA TRP A 151 -11.54 -8.38 -9.12
C TRP A 151 -11.40 -9.80 -9.70
N ALA A 152 -10.37 -10.54 -9.31
CA ALA A 152 -10.18 -11.92 -9.78
C ALA A 152 -11.37 -12.83 -9.42
N ASN A 153 -12.00 -12.62 -8.26
CA ASN A 153 -13.20 -13.36 -7.87
C ASN A 153 -14.43 -12.95 -8.68
N LEU A 154 -14.57 -11.68 -9.02
CA LEU A 154 -15.62 -11.19 -9.95
C LEU A 154 -15.46 -11.83 -11.32
N LEU A 155 -14.27 -11.82 -11.90
CA LEU A 155 -13.99 -12.46 -13.19
C LEU A 155 -14.29 -13.95 -13.18
N LYS A 156 -13.97 -14.67 -12.11
CA LYS A 156 -14.33 -16.10 -11.96
C LYS A 156 -15.85 -16.31 -11.98
N LYS A 157 -16.60 -15.43 -11.30
CA LYS A 157 -18.07 -15.49 -11.30
C LYS A 157 -18.64 -15.26 -12.69
N TRP A 158 -18.15 -14.24 -13.41
CA TRP A 158 -18.60 -13.96 -14.78
C TRP A 158 -18.32 -15.12 -15.72
N LYS A 159 -17.09 -15.65 -15.72
CA LYS A 159 -16.73 -16.83 -16.53
C LYS A 159 -17.60 -18.05 -16.22
N LYS A 160 -17.97 -18.26 -14.93
CA LYS A 160 -18.87 -19.35 -14.54
C LYS A 160 -20.30 -19.12 -15.03
N ALA A 161 -20.81 -17.89 -14.98
CA ALA A 161 -22.13 -17.53 -15.48
C ALA A 161 -22.20 -17.68 -17.02
N GLU A 162 -21.17 -17.23 -17.74
CA GLU A 162 -21.06 -17.38 -19.18
C GLU A 162 -21.06 -18.84 -19.63
N LYS A 163 -20.31 -19.71 -18.93
CA LYS A 163 -20.32 -21.17 -19.20
C LYS A 163 -21.69 -21.78 -18.97
N LYS A 164 -22.43 -21.38 -17.91
CA LYS A 164 -23.80 -21.84 -17.67
C LYS A 164 -24.75 -21.37 -18.77
N GLY A 165 -24.67 -20.13 -19.22
CA GLY A 165 -25.48 -19.60 -20.30
C GLY A 165 -25.21 -20.28 -21.65
N LYS A 166 -23.97 -20.64 -21.95
CA LYS A 166 -23.61 -21.45 -23.12
C LYS A 166 -24.15 -22.89 -23.03
N ALA A 167 -24.11 -23.49 -21.84
CA ALA A 167 -24.65 -24.85 -21.64
C ALA A 167 -26.18 -24.89 -21.78
N LEU A 168 -26.89 -23.83 -21.46
CA LEU A 168 -28.35 -23.73 -21.68
C LEU A 168 -28.71 -23.55 -23.15
N LYS A 169 -27.89 -22.82 -23.94
CA LYS A 169 -28.11 -22.62 -25.37
C LYS A 169 -27.78 -23.83 -26.27
N THR A 170 -27.09 -24.83 -25.74
CA THR A 170 -26.76 -26.08 -26.45
C THR A 170 -27.75 -27.20 -26.14
N LEU A 171 -28.78 -26.95 -25.36
CA LEU A 171 -29.88 -27.88 -25.03
C LEU A 171 -31.19 -27.51 -25.72
N ASP A 172 -31.22 -26.40 -26.47
CA ASP A 172 -32.28 -26.00 -27.42
C ASP A 172 -31.84 -26.32 -28.85
#